data_ba258a8594b457a88335d18879daa80b
#
_entry.id   ba258a8594b457a88335d18879daa80b
#
_cell.length_a   1.000
_cell.length_b   1.000
_cell.length_c   1.000
_cell.angle_alpha   90.00
_cell.angle_beta   90.00
_cell.angle_gamma   90.00
#
_symmetry.space_group_name_H-M   'P 1'
#
loop_
_entity.id
_entity.type
_entity.pdbx_description
1 polymer ?
#
loop_
_entity_poly.entity_id
_entity_poly.type
_entity_poly.pdbx_seq_one_letter_code
_entity_poly.pdbx_strand_id
1 'polypeptide(L)'
;YTKLDQAGVTVTLIVLNDWAAASYSPSLLPVSQPTGASYYAFNTLNDAGVQATREAAKRVTEAFRDCVSNWVIGNEINDGQAWNYIGQMDIDTYCSNYATGFRTWYDTIKGSNKLANVYIPFDFRWNCGQVEGFKYGAMDMIPRLNSRLKDTDYGIAWHAYPETFEDPVFTDDIYTLEKADTYIINLKNLHILTDYMQQADMLSPTRKVRHLILSEQGFTSDSPAHGGQCLDLQAQCIKEAYETARTNPYVEAFLLNRMKDEQGLLGAHYAFGLIDVNGNKKPSFEVY
;
A
#
# COMPACT_ATOMS: atom_id res chain seq x y z
N TYR A 1 1.85 -2.87 -20.59
CA TYR A 1 2.56 -3.71 -19.61
C TYR A 1 3.53 -4.68 -20.29
N THR A 2 3.12 -5.40 -21.33
CA THR A 2 4.01 -6.33 -22.06
C THR A 2 5.32 -5.69 -22.53
N LYS A 3 5.31 -4.42 -22.97
CA LYS A 3 6.53 -3.69 -23.35
C LYS A 3 7.46 -3.42 -22.16
N LEU A 4 6.91 -3.22 -20.96
CA LEU A 4 7.70 -3.03 -19.73
C LEU A 4 8.38 -4.34 -19.35
N ASP A 5 7.64 -5.44 -19.37
CA ASP A 5 8.18 -6.78 -19.10
C ASP A 5 9.30 -7.14 -20.10
N GLN A 6 9.08 -6.91 -21.39
CA GLN A 6 10.11 -7.09 -22.45
C GLN A 6 11.35 -6.21 -22.26
N ALA A 7 11.20 -5.07 -21.60
CA ALA A 7 12.30 -4.18 -21.23
C ALA A 7 12.97 -4.58 -19.89
N GLY A 8 12.58 -5.69 -19.28
CA GLY A 8 13.10 -6.15 -17.98
C GLY A 8 12.61 -5.32 -16.78
N VAL A 9 11.51 -4.57 -16.94
CA VAL A 9 10.93 -3.77 -15.85
C VAL A 9 9.98 -4.63 -15.04
N THR A 10 10.25 -4.78 -13.75
CA THR A 10 9.34 -5.43 -12.81
C THR A 10 8.07 -4.60 -12.64
N VAL A 11 6.92 -5.19 -12.95
CA VAL A 11 5.62 -4.52 -12.84
C VAL A 11 4.95 -4.90 -11.53
N THR A 12 4.61 -3.88 -10.73
CA THR A 12 3.75 -4.01 -9.55
C THR A 12 2.38 -3.43 -9.89
N LEU A 13 1.34 -4.26 -9.81
CA LEU A 13 -0.05 -3.87 -10.07
C LEU A 13 -0.81 -3.74 -8.76
N ILE A 14 -1.39 -2.56 -8.50
CA ILE A 14 -2.33 -2.34 -7.39
C ILE A 14 -3.73 -2.60 -7.93
N VAL A 15 -4.46 -3.52 -7.30
CA VAL A 15 -5.82 -3.89 -7.68
C VAL A 15 -6.79 -3.15 -6.77
N LEU A 16 -7.49 -2.19 -7.33
CA LEU A 16 -8.41 -1.31 -6.62
C LEU A 16 -9.86 -1.60 -6.99
N ASN A 17 -10.77 -1.40 -6.04
CA ASN A 17 -12.21 -1.48 -6.24
C ASN A 17 -12.81 -0.11 -5.91
N ASP A 18 -13.27 0.61 -6.92
CA ASP A 18 -13.85 1.94 -6.77
C ASP A 18 -15.34 1.96 -7.10
N TRP A 19 -15.98 3.12 -6.95
CA TRP A 19 -17.40 3.28 -7.21
C TRP A 19 -17.80 3.04 -8.67
N ALA A 20 -16.88 3.11 -9.62
CA ALA A 20 -17.18 2.83 -11.03
C ALA A 20 -17.69 1.39 -11.23
N ALA A 21 -17.35 0.47 -10.34
CA ALA A 21 -17.88 -0.90 -10.33
C ALA A 21 -19.41 -0.96 -10.26
N ALA A 22 -20.09 0.06 -9.69
CA ALA A 22 -21.55 0.14 -9.65
C ALA A 22 -22.21 0.06 -11.03
N SER A 23 -21.52 0.51 -12.08
CA SER A 23 -22.05 0.55 -13.44
C SER A 23 -21.91 -0.77 -14.22
N TYR A 24 -20.96 -1.64 -13.86
CA TYR A 24 -20.69 -2.86 -14.62
C TYR A 24 -20.67 -4.15 -13.79
N SER A 25 -20.43 -4.06 -12.52
CA SER A 25 -20.46 -5.21 -11.58
C SER A 25 -20.81 -4.75 -10.15
N PRO A 26 -22.05 -4.30 -9.91
CA PRO A 26 -22.46 -3.72 -8.62
C PRO A 26 -22.26 -4.67 -7.44
N SER A 27 -22.28 -5.98 -7.67
CA SER A 27 -22.02 -6.97 -6.62
C SER A 27 -20.58 -6.96 -6.09
N LEU A 28 -19.61 -6.34 -6.80
CA LEU A 28 -18.26 -6.14 -6.30
C LEU A 28 -18.22 -5.14 -5.12
N LEU A 29 -19.20 -4.23 -5.07
CA LEU A 29 -19.25 -3.22 -4.03
C LEU A 29 -19.93 -3.77 -2.77
N PRO A 30 -19.37 -3.51 -1.58
CA PRO A 30 -19.98 -3.94 -0.31
C PRO A 30 -21.17 -3.07 0.10
N VAL A 31 -21.45 -1.98 -0.65
CA VAL A 31 -22.50 -1.01 -0.39
C VAL A 31 -23.28 -0.68 -1.66
N SER A 32 -24.54 -0.26 -1.48
CA SER A 32 -25.45 0.07 -2.58
C SER A 32 -25.48 1.55 -2.95
N GLN A 33 -24.80 2.41 -2.17
CA GLN A 33 -24.69 3.86 -2.38
C GLN A 33 -23.27 4.33 -2.10
N PRO A 34 -22.77 5.40 -2.76
CA PRO A 34 -21.46 5.94 -2.48
C PRO A 34 -21.38 6.49 -1.05
N THR A 35 -20.25 6.25 -0.39
CA THR A 35 -20.03 6.65 1.00
C THR A 35 -19.02 7.80 1.15
N GLY A 36 -18.43 8.25 0.05
CA GLY A 36 -17.31 9.20 0.05
C GLY A 36 -15.93 8.54 0.19
N ALA A 37 -15.87 7.23 0.37
CA ALA A 37 -14.59 6.50 0.30
C ALA A 37 -14.03 6.55 -1.12
N SER A 38 -12.72 6.66 -1.24
CA SER A 38 -12.01 6.60 -2.53
C SER A 38 -12.03 5.19 -3.09
N TYR A 39 -11.80 4.19 -2.22
CA TYR A 39 -11.82 2.77 -2.60
C TYR A 39 -12.62 1.94 -1.61
N TYR A 40 -13.14 0.83 -2.12
CA TYR A 40 -13.96 -0.14 -1.39
C TYR A 40 -13.23 -1.48 -1.32
N ALA A 41 -13.41 -2.21 -0.23
CA ALA A 41 -13.00 -3.60 -0.18
C ALA A 41 -13.80 -4.41 -1.22
N PHE A 42 -13.22 -5.51 -1.68
CA PHE A 42 -13.97 -6.48 -2.47
C PHE A 42 -15.11 -7.07 -1.62
N ASN A 43 -16.30 -7.12 -2.17
CA ASN A 43 -17.48 -7.55 -1.43
C ASN A 43 -17.41 -9.03 -1.06
N THR A 44 -17.31 -9.31 0.22
CA THR A 44 -17.32 -10.65 0.80
C THR A 44 -18.48 -10.86 1.77
N LEU A 45 -19.41 -9.88 1.83
CA LEU A 45 -20.53 -9.87 2.78
C LEU A 45 -21.67 -10.83 2.39
N ASN A 46 -21.67 -11.30 1.13
CA ASN A 46 -22.66 -12.22 0.61
C ASN A 46 -22.12 -13.03 -0.58
N ASP A 47 -22.82 -14.10 -0.94
CA ASP A 47 -22.40 -15.02 -2.00
C ASP A 47 -22.24 -14.34 -3.36
N ALA A 48 -23.13 -13.39 -3.69
CA ALA A 48 -23.06 -12.65 -4.95
C ALA A 48 -21.77 -11.80 -5.03
N GLY A 49 -21.38 -11.17 -3.91
CA GLY A 49 -20.14 -10.41 -3.78
C GLY A 49 -18.90 -11.30 -3.89
N VAL A 50 -18.90 -12.43 -3.21
CA VAL A 50 -17.81 -13.42 -3.30
C VAL A 50 -17.65 -13.93 -4.73
N GLN A 51 -18.77 -14.24 -5.42
CA GLN A 51 -18.74 -14.67 -6.82
C GLN A 51 -18.23 -13.55 -7.74
N ALA A 52 -18.69 -12.32 -7.58
CA ALA A 52 -18.23 -11.18 -8.36
C ALA A 52 -16.73 -10.92 -8.15
N THR A 53 -16.25 -11.03 -6.90
CA THR A 53 -14.81 -10.91 -6.57
C THR A 53 -14.00 -12.01 -7.29
N ARG A 54 -14.49 -13.25 -7.32
CA ARG A 54 -13.84 -14.36 -8.02
C ARG A 54 -13.76 -14.13 -9.52
N GLU A 55 -14.85 -13.65 -10.14
CA GLU A 55 -14.88 -13.32 -11.57
C GLU A 55 -13.92 -12.17 -11.91
N ALA A 56 -13.86 -11.13 -11.07
CA ALA A 56 -12.92 -10.02 -11.24
C ALA A 56 -11.48 -10.52 -11.14
N ALA A 57 -11.16 -11.30 -10.11
CA ALA A 57 -9.83 -11.88 -9.93
C ALA A 57 -9.40 -12.71 -11.14
N LYS A 58 -10.28 -13.56 -11.65
CA LYS A 58 -10.01 -14.37 -12.83
C LYS A 58 -9.70 -13.50 -14.06
N ARG A 59 -10.57 -12.55 -14.39
CA ARG A 59 -10.42 -11.69 -15.58
C ARG A 59 -9.16 -10.85 -15.53
N VAL A 60 -8.89 -10.21 -14.39
CA VAL A 60 -7.70 -9.36 -14.24
C VAL A 60 -6.43 -10.19 -14.25
N THR A 61 -6.42 -11.34 -13.57
CA THR A 61 -5.25 -12.24 -13.60
C THR A 61 -4.98 -12.76 -14.99
N GLU A 62 -5.99 -13.20 -15.73
CA GLU A 62 -5.85 -13.65 -17.13
C GLU A 62 -5.28 -12.55 -18.04
N ALA A 63 -5.67 -11.29 -17.82
CA ALA A 63 -5.22 -10.16 -18.62
C ALA A 63 -3.75 -9.77 -18.36
N PHE A 64 -3.25 -9.99 -17.14
CA PHE A 64 -1.95 -9.44 -16.72
C PHE A 64 -0.92 -10.48 -16.24
N ARG A 65 -1.27 -11.77 -16.17
CA ARG A 65 -0.42 -12.84 -15.60
C ARG A 65 0.98 -12.95 -16.22
N ASP A 66 1.11 -12.58 -17.50
CA ASP A 66 2.35 -12.74 -18.25
C ASP A 66 3.28 -11.52 -18.14
N CYS A 67 2.84 -10.44 -17.48
CA CYS A 67 3.60 -9.19 -17.40
C CYS A 67 3.60 -8.53 -16.01
N VAL A 68 2.90 -9.08 -15.02
CA VAL A 68 2.86 -8.57 -13.66
C VAL A 68 3.50 -9.56 -12.71
N SER A 69 4.54 -9.11 -12.03
CA SER A 69 5.29 -9.90 -11.05
C SER A 69 4.74 -9.73 -9.63
N ASN A 70 4.33 -8.51 -9.29
CA ASN A 70 3.85 -8.15 -7.96
C ASN A 70 2.40 -7.66 -8.00
N TRP A 71 1.56 -8.17 -7.12
CA TRP A 71 0.15 -7.86 -7.03
C TRP A 71 -0.18 -7.33 -5.64
N VAL A 72 -0.66 -6.10 -5.55
CA VAL A 72 -1.10 -5.47 -4.29
C VAL A 72 -2.63 -5.47 -4.28
N ILE A 73 -3.26 -6.08 -3.29
CA ILE A 73 -4.71 -6.29 -3.26
C ILE A 73 -5.39 -5.29 -2.33
N GLY A 74 -6.02 -4.28 -2.92
CA GLY A 74 -6.61 -3.13 -2.21
C GLY A 74 -5.62 -1.98 -2.05
N ASN A 75 -5.96 -1.03 -1.18
CA ASN A 75 -5.13 0.10 -0.78
C ASN A 75 -5.30 0.37 0.71
N GLU A 76 -4.20 0.60 1.42
CA GLU A 76 -4.19 1.03 2.84
C GLU A 76 -5.30 0.41 3.67
N ILE A 77 -5.35 -0.91 3.73
CA ILE A 77 -6.47 -1.65 4.32
C ILE A 77 -6.71 -1.34 5.80
N ASN A 78 -5.75 -0.76 6.47
CA ASN A 78 -5.89 -0.26 7.83
C ASN A 78 -6.61 1.10 7.92
N ASP A 79 -6.86 1.79 6.78
CA ASP A 79 -7.84 2.88 6.67
C ASP A 79 -9.13 2.38 6.01
N GLY A 80 -9.92 1.64 6.76
CA GLY A 80 -11.21 1.10 6.31
C GLY A 80 -12.27 2.17 6.04
N GLN A 81 -12.01 3.44 6.31
CA GLN A 81 -12.92 4.55 6.03
C GLN A 81 -12.73 5.10 4.62
N ALA A 82 -11.49 5.36 4.22
CA ALA A 82 -11.20 6.07 2.98
C ALA A 82 -10.71 5.14 1.85
N TRP A 83 -9.90 4.14 2.18
CA TRP A 83 -9.11 3.43 1.18
C TRP A 83 -9.47 1.95 1.00
N ASN A 84 -10.31 1.39 1.90
CA ASN A 84 -10.77 0.00 1.78
C ASN A 84 -12.11 -0.19 2.51
N TYR A 85 -13.10 0.62 2.16
CA TYR A 85 -14.38 0.67 2.85
C TYR A 85 -15.25 -0.59 2.62
N ILE A 86 -15.74 -1.19 3.70
CA ILE A 86 -16.65 -2.35 3.66
C ILE A 86 -17.89 -2.17 4.57
N GLY A 87 -18.00 -1.04 5.24
CA GLY A 87 -18.99 -0.78 6.27
C GLY A 87 -18.39 -0.87 7.67
N GLN A 88 -19.17 -0.38 8.63
CA GLN A 88 -18.76 -0.37 10.04
C GLN A 88 -18.84 -1.77 10.64
N MET A 89 -17.76 -2.25 11.20
CA MET A 89 -17.69 -3.53 11.89
C MET A 89 -16.51 -3.56 12.87
N ASP A 90 -16.44 -4.57 13.73
CA ASP A 90 -15.27 -4.80 14.57
C ASP A 90 -14.06 -5.26 13.75
N ILE A 91 -12.88 -5.10 14.32
CA ILE A 91 -11.61 -5.40 13.65
C ILE A 91 -11.49 -6.90 13.24
N ASP A 92 -12.02 -7.82 14.03
CA ASP A 92 -11.94 -9.25 13.71
C ASP A 92 -12.82 -9.61 12.52
N THR A 93 -14.04 -9.06 12.47
CA THR A 93 -14.95 -9.19 11.34
C THR A 93 -14.36 -8.51 10.09
N TYR A 94 -13.78 -7.32 10.23
CA TYR A 94 -13.11 -6.62 9.14
C TYR A 94 -11.95 -7.44 8.56
N CYS A 95 -11.04 -7.91 9.40
CA CYS A 95 -9.91 -8.74 8.97
C CYS A 95 -10.37 -10.07 8.35
N SER A 96 -11.47 -10.64 8.84
CA SER A 96 -12.04 -11.88 8.28
C SER A 96 -12.55 -11.66 6.85
N ASN A 97 -13.30 -10.59 6.63
CA ASN A 97 -13.81 -10.22 5.30
C ASN A 97 -12.66 -9.91 4.33
N TYR A 98 -11.69 -9.08 4.76
CA TYR A 98 -10.53 -8.79 3.93
C TYR A 98 -9.75 -10.06 3.58
N ALA A 99 -9.46 -10.92 4.54
CA ALA A 99 -8.74 -12.18 4.31
C ALA A 99 -9.47 -13.10 3.31
N THR A 100 -10.80 -13.14 3.32
CA THR A 100 -11.61 -13.89 2.34
C THR A 100 -11.44 -13.35 0.93
N GLY A 101 -11.52 -12.03 0.76
CA GLY A 101 -11.30 -11.36 -0.52
C GLY A 101 -9.86 -11.55 -1.01
N PHE A 102 -8.89 -11.31 -0.13
CA PHE A 102 -7.47 -11.49 -0.43
C PHE A 102 -7.15 -12.92 -0.87
N ARG A 103 -7.66 -13.94 -0.17
CA ARG A 103 -7.46 -15.35 -0.53
C ARG A 103 -8.02 -15.66 -1.92
N THR A 104 -9.16 -15.10 -2.27
CA THR A 104 -9.75 -15.27 -3.61
C THR A 104 -8.80 -14.77 -4.71
N TRP A 105 -8.19 -13.60 -4.51
CA TRP A 105 -7.18 -13.05 -5.41
C TRP A 105 -5.90 -13.88 -5.39
N TYR A 106 -5.37 -14.17 -4.20
CA TYR A 106 -4.14 -14.95 -4.02
C TYR A 106 -4.20 -16.30 -4.73
N ASP A 107 -5.23 -17.09 -4.49
CA ASP A 107 -5.38 -18.42 -5.08
C ASP A 107 -5.50 -18.33 -6.61
N THR A 108 -6.20 -17.33 -7.13
CA THR A 108 -6.35 -17.10 -8.58
C THR A 108 -5.02 -16.73 -9.21
N ILE A 109 -4.28 -15.80 -8.62
CA ILE A 109 -2.98 -15.34 -9.11
C ILE A 109 -1.96 -16.48 -9.05
N LYS A 110 -1.82 -17.13 -7.89
CA LYS A 110 -0.86 -18.24 -7.70
C LYS A 110 -1.21 -19.47 -8.53
N GLY A 111 -2.50 -19.72 -8.78
CA GLY A 111 -2.97 -20.74 -9.70
C GLY A 111 -2.55 -20.50 -11.15
N SER A 112 -2.44 -19.25 -11.55
CA SER A 112 -2.03 -18.84 -12.89
C SER A 112 -0.51 -18.64 -13.01
N ASN A 113 0.12 -18.01 -12.02
CA ASN A 113 1.57 -17.76 -11.97
C ASN A 113 2.09 -18.00 -10.54
N LYS A 114 2.73 -19.15 -10.32
CA LYS A 114 3.27 -19.53 -9.01
C LYS A 114 4.41 -18.62 -8.53
N LEU A 115 5.10 -17.93 -9.43
CA LEU A 115 6.21 -17.04 -9.12
C LEU A 115 5.76 -15.61 -8.77
N ALA A 116 4.49 -15.26 -9.05
CA ALA A 116 3.98 -13.95 -8.71
C ALA A 116 3.92 -13.74 -7.19
N ASN A 117 4.29 -12.55 -6.73
CA ASN A 117 4.14 -12.15 -5.34
C ASN A 117 2.81 -11.44 -5.15
N VAL A 118 2.16 -11.67 -4.01
CA VAL A 118 0.86 -11.06 -3.67
C VAL A 118 0.97 -10.40 -2.31
N TYR A 119 0.63 -9.12 -2.24
CA TYR A 119 0.89 -8.26 -1.10
C TYR A 119 -0.39 -7.73 -0.48
N ILE A 120 -0.33 -7.54 0.85
CA ILE A 120 -1.34 -6.85 1.67
C ILE A 120 -0.84 -5.41 1.90
N PRO A 121 -1.58 -4.37 1.46
CA PRO A 121 -1.14 -2.98 1.60
C PRO A 121 -1.55 -2.37 2.93
N PHE A 122 -0.61 -1.68 3.59
CA PHE A 122 -0.84 -0.91 4.81
C PHE A 122 -0.29 0.51 4.65
N ASP A 123 -0.95 1.49 5.28
CA ASP A 123 -0.36 2.77 5.52
C ASP A 123 0.59 2.75 6.75
N PHE A 124 1.25 3.85 7.02
CA PHE A 124 2.29 4.00 8.05
C PHE A 124 1.79 3.90 9.50
N ARG A 125 0.48 3.83 9.76
CA ARG A 125 -0.08 3.73 11.13
C ARG A 125 0.17 2.35 11.73
N TRP A 126 1.07 2.29 12.70
CA TRP A 126 1.49 1.04 13.31
C TRP A 126 0.69 0.71 14.57
N ASN A 127 0.79 1.52 15.63
CA ASN A 127 0.11 1.32 16.91
C ASN A 127 -0.79 2.51 17.25
N CYS A 128 -1.82 2.70 16.49
CA CYS A 128 -2.79 3.78 16.72
C CYS A 128 -4.08 3.32 17.40
N GLY A 129 -4.23 2.01 17.67
CA GLY A 129 -5.49 1.43 18.11
C GLY A 129 -6.58 1.58 17.03
N GLN A 130 -7.83 1.50 17.47
CA GLN A 130 -8.96 1.87 16.62
C GLN A 130 -9.21 3.37 16.73
N VAL A 131 -8.98 4.08 15.64
CA VAL A 131 -9.27 5.51 15.53
C VAL A 131 -10.66 5.71 14.95
N GLU A 132 -11.25 6.89 15.17
CA GLU A 132 -12.55 7.27 14.63
C GLU A 132 -12.68 6.90 13.13
N GLY A 133 -13.80 6.30 12.75
CA GLY A 133 -14.12 5.96 11.37
C GLY A 133 -13.45 4.72 10.80
N PHE A 134 -13.14 3.68 11.59
CA PHE A 134 -12.56 2.39 11.14
C PHE A 134 -11.11 2.46 10.64
N LYS A 135 -10.30 3.26 11.26
CA LYS A 135 -8.86 3.24 11.10
C LYS A 135 -8.26 2.38 12.18
N TYR A 136 -7.36 1.48 11.80
CA TYR A 136 -6.76 0.52 12.72
C TYR A 136 -5.23 0.63 12.67
N GLY A 137 -4.55 0.28 13.76
CA GLY A 137 -3.11 0.06 13.73
C GLY A 137 -2.77 -1.23 12.98
N ALA A 138 -1.76 -1.19 12.14
CA ALA A 138 -1.27 -2.38 11.45
C ALA A 138 -0.80 -3.45 12.45
N MET A 139 -0.26 -3.04 13.60
CA MET A 139 0.14 -3.91 14.71
C MET A 139 -1.02 -4.77 15.24
N ASP A 140 -2.26 -4.25 15.21
CA ASP A 140 -3.46 -4.99 15.60
C ASP A 140 -4.01 -5.86 14.48
N MET A 141 -3.88 -5.43 13.23
CA MET A 141 -4.43 -6.14 12.07
C MET A 141 -3.56 -7.32 11.60
N ILE A 142 -2.25 -7.13 11.55
CA ILE A 142 -1.33 -8.14 10.99
C ILE A 142 -1.46 -9.49 11.68
N PRO A 143 -1.48 -9.63 13.02
CA PRO A 143 -1.67 -10.93 13.66
C PRO A 143 -3.01 -11.59 13.31
N ARG A 144 -4.08 -10.80 13.19
CA ARG A 144 -5.42 -11.28 12.83
C ARG A 144 -5.48 -11.79 11.39
N LEU A 145 -4.85 -11.06 10.47
CA LEU A 145 -4.71 -11.48 9.08
C LEU A 145 -3.82 -12.71 8.97
N ASN A 146 -2.67 -12.71 9.65
CA ASN A 146 -1.74 -13.82 9.63
C ASN A 146 -2.38 -15.12 10.16
N SER A 147 -3.20 -15.06 11.21
CA SER A 147 -3.92 -16.24 11.72
C SER A 147 -4.85 -16.88 10.68
N ARG A 148 -5.37 -16.09 9.71
CA ARG A 148 -6.29 -16.51 8.64
C ARG A 148 -5.59 -16.89 7.34
N LEU A 149 -4.38 -16.36 7.14
CA LEU A 149 -3.60 -16.46 5.90
C LEU A 149 -2.23 -17.13 6.08
N LYS A 150 -2.00 -17.77 7.24
CA LYS A 150 -0.69 -18.37 7.61
C LYS A 150 -0.17 -19.42 6.62
N ASP A 151 -1.06 -20.04 5.87
CA ASP A 151 -0.76 -21.03 4.84
C ASP A 151 -0.44 -20.41 3.47
N THR A 152 -0.55 -19.09 3.34
CA THR A 152 -0.18 -18.33 2.13
C THR A 152 1.18 -17.66 2.29
N ASP A 153 1.86 -17.47 1.17
CA ASP A 153 3.13 -16.74 1.09
C ASP A 153 2.88 -15.28 0.70
N TYR A 154 1.98 -14.61 1.44
CA TYR A 154 1.73 -13.20 1.22
C TYR A 154 2.90 -12.33 1.63
N GLY A 155 3.09 -11.21 0.93
CA GLY A 155 4.00 -10.14 1.31
C GLY A 155 3.27 -8.95 1.93
N ILE A 156 4.03 -7.98 2.43
CA ILE A 156 3.54 -6.69 2.91
C ILE A 156 3.95 -5.60 1.93
N ALA A 157 2.99 -4.76 1.52
CA ALA A 157 3.21 -3.54 0.79
C ALA A 157 2.98 -2.38 1.77
N TRP A 158 4.05 -1.68 2.14
CA TRP A 158 4.04 -0.66 3.17
C TRP A 158 4.15 0.72 2.56
N HIS A 159 3.33 1.67 3.00
CA HIS A 159 3.36 3.06 2.58
C HIS A 159 4.13 3.88 3.63
N ALA A 160 5.37 4.23 3.34
CA ALA A 160 6.29 4.82 4.30
C ALA A 160 6.40 6.35 4.17
N TYR A 161 5.25 7.05 4.11
CA TYR A 161 5.22 8.51 4.04
C TYR A 161 5.79 9.17 5.30
N PRO A 162 6.31 10.42 5.19
CA PRO A 162 6.47 11.31 6.34
C PRO A 162 5.16 11.47 7.12
N GLU A 163 5.23 11.80 8.40
CA GLU A 163 4.05 12.01 9.26
C GLU A 163 3.04 12.99 8.69
N THR A 164 3.54 14.02 8.04
CA THR A 164 2.73 14.99 7.31
C THR A 164 3.12 14.99 5.84
N PHE A 165 2.14 14.97 4.95
CA PHE A 165 2.39 15.00 3.51
C PHE A 165 2.92 16.35 3.03
N GLU A 166 2.80 17.38 3.86
CA GLU A 166 3.22 18.76 3.59
C GLU A 166 4.67 19.02 3.98
N ASP A 167 5.34 18.07 4.67
CA ASP A 167 6.75 18.17 5.05
C ASP A 167 7.53 16.97 4.51
N PRO A 168 8.54 17.17 3.65
CA PRO A 168 9.32 16.06 3.12
C PRO A 168 10.34 15.47 4.12
N VAL A 169 10.60 16.15 5.26
CA VAL A 169 11.66 15.78 6.22
C VAL A 169 11.16 14.75 7.22
N PHE A 170 11.26 13.47 6.87
CA PHE A 170 10.82 12.37 7.72
C PHE A 170 11.72 12.11 8.93
N THR A 171 12.96 12.61 8.94
CA THR A 171 13.91 12.42 10.07
C THR A 171 13.48 13.16 11.32
N ASP A 172 12.72 14.23 11.17
CA ASP A 172 12.26 15.09 12.27
C ASP A 172 10.88 14.67 12.81
N ASP A 173 10.27 13.67 12.21
CA ASP A 173 8.98 13.11 12.60
C ASP A 173 8.95 12.71 14.08
N ILE A 174 7.92 13.16 14.80
CA ILE A 174 7.85 13.06 16.27
C ILE A 174 7.06 11.85 16.78
N TYR A 175 6.18 11.27 15.94
CA TYR A 175 5.41 10.07 16.27
C TYR A 175 6.07 8.77 15.78
N THR A 176 7.19 8.89 15.05
CA THR A 176 8.07 7.81 14.62
C THR A 176 9.16 7.56 15.67
N LEU A 177 8.83 6.82 16.72
CA LEU A 177 9.72 6.57 17.84
C LEU A 177 10.51 5.28 17.65
N GLU A 178 11.70 5.21 18.23
CA GLU A 178 12.58 4.03 18.27
C GLU A 178 12.10 3.00 19.31
N LYS A 179 10.85 2.53 19.19
CA LYS A 179 10.26 1.54 20.09
C LYS A 179 9.22 0.69 19.36
N ALA A 180 9.07 -0.57 19.77
CA ALA A 180 8.21 -1.56 19.13
C ALA A 180 6.72 -1.14 19.04
N ASP A 181 6.24 -0.32 19.98
CA ASP A 181 4.88 0.19 20.08
C ASP A 181 4.75 1.64 19.58
N THR A 182 5.64 2.08 18.68
CA THR A 182 5.57 3.41 18.05
C THR A 182 4.22 3.65 17.39
N TYR A 183 3.76 4.90 17.30
CA TYR A 183 2.49 5.22 16.64
C TYR A 183 2.58 5.03 15.12
N ILE A 184 3.69 5.50 14.53
CA ILE A 184 3.97 5.46 13.09
C ILE A 184 5.24 4.64 12.83
N ILE A 185 5.25 3.90 11.73
CA ILE A 185 6.48 3.37 11.11
C ILE A 185 6.60 3.96 9.71
N ASN A 186 7.68 4.72 9.50
CA ASN A 186 8.08 5.15 8.17
C ASN A 186 9.57 4.86 7.93
N LEU A 187 10.23 5.61 7.07
CA LEU A 187 11.65 5.38 6.76
C LEU A 187 12.59 5.64 7.94
N LYS A 188 12.22 6.51 8.89
CA LYS A 188 13.04 6.82 10.07
C LYS A 188 13.24 5.61 10.97
N ASN A 189 12.20 4.79 11.17
CA ASN A 189 12.20 3.64 12.08
C ASN A 189 11.74 2.33 11.41
N LEU A 190 12.00 2.18 10.11
CA LEU A 190 11.54 1.04 9.29
C LEU A 190 12.00 -0.32 9.82
N HIS A 191 13.15 -0.37 10.51
CA HIS A 191 13.66 -1.59 11.13
C HIS A 191 12.67 -2.20 12.13
N ILE A 192 11.82 -1.41 12.80
CA ILE A 192 10.79 -1.92 13.72
C ILE A 192 9.83 -2.86 13.00
N LEU A 193 9.38 -2.49 11.78
CA LEU A 193 8.53 -3.37 10.97
C LEU A 193 9.29 -4.65 10.58
N THR A 194 10.53 -4.51 10.11
CA THR A 194 11.30 -5.68 9.66
C THR A 194 11.72 -6.59 10.81
N ASP A 195 11.99 -6.06 12.00
CA ASP A 195 12.21 -6.85 13.22
C ASP A 195 10.94 -7.60 13.64
N TYR A 196 9.77 -6.94 13.54
CA TYR A 196 8.49 -7.60 13.81
C TYR A 196 8.24 -8.76 12.83
N MET A 197 8.54 -8.57 11.54
CA MET A 197 8.36 -9.60 10.50
C MET A 197 9.26 -10.82 10.68
N GLN A 198 10.35 -10.73 11.44
CA GLN A 198 11.26 -11.84 11.74
C GLN A 198 10.76 -12.73 12.89
N GLN A 199 9.72 -12.35 13.61
CA GLN A 199 9.14 -13.18 14.67
C GLN A 199 8.63 -14.51 14.11
N ALA A 200 8.76 -15.55 14.91
CA ALA A 200 8.51 -16.94 14.47
C ALA A 200 7.11 -17.19 13.88
N ASP A 201 6.09 -16.54 14.42
CA ASP A 201 4.69 -16.61 13.97
C ASP A 201 4.38 -15.71 12.79
N MET A 202 5.27 -14.77 12.44
CA MET A 202 5.15 -13.92 11.26
C MET A 202 5.78 -14.53 10.00
N LEU A 203 6.61 -15.56 10.15
CA LEU A 203 7.29 -16.17 9.01
C LEU A 203 6.28 -16.81 8.02
N SER A 204 6.69 -16.84 6.76
CA SER A 204 5.97 -17.52 5.68
C SER A 204 5.84 -19.04 5.94
N PRO A 205 5.00 -19.78 5.18
CA PRO A 205 4.90 -21.25 5.28
C PRO A 205 6.24 -21.96 5.10
N THR A 206 7.19 -21.36 4.36
CA THR A 206 8.55 -21.87 4.15
C THR A 206 9.55 -21.41 5.22
N ARG A 207 9.08 -20.81 6.30
CA ARG A 207 9.90 -20.30 7.42
C ARG A 207 10.87 -19.19 7.04
N LYS A 208 10.57 -18.45 5.99
CA LYS A 208 11.30 -17.24 5.59
C LYS A 208 10.57 -15.99 6.06
N VAL A 209 11.31 -14.89 6.23
CA VAL A 209 10.71 -13.56 6.39
C VAL A 209 9.86 -13.29 5.14
N ARG A 210 8.67 -12.72 5.33
CA ARG A 210 7.76 -12.43 4.22
C ARG A 210 8.31 -11.29 3.35
N HIS A 211 7.97 -11.29 2.08
CA HIS A 211 8.31 -10.23 1.14
C HIS A 211 7.81 -8.87 1.65
N LEU A 212 8.65 -7.84 1.54
CA LEU A 212 8.33 -6.46 1.90
C LEU A 212 8.70 -5.55 0.74
N ILE A 213 7.73 -4.78 0.26
CA ILE A 213 7.96 -3.67 -0.65
C ILE A 213 7.47 -2.37 -0.02
N LEU A 214 8.18 -1.28 -0.24
CA LEU A 214 7.69 0.07 0.02
C LEU A 214 6.95 0.52 -1.25
N SER A 215 5.64 0.31 -1.26
CA SER A 215 4.84 0.42 -2.49
C SER A 215 4.32 1.81 -2.76
N GLU A 216 4.35 2.69 -1.76
CA GLU A 216 3.91 4.07 -1.91
C GLU A 216 4.54 4.95 -0.83
N GLN A 217 5.31 5.93 -1.24
CA GLN A 217 5.80 7.05 -0.44
C GLN A 217 6.09 8.23 -1.34
N GLY A 218 5.92 9.43 -0.82
CA GLY A 218 6.15 10.67 -1.56
C GLY A 218 6.70 11.74 -0.65
N PHE A 219 7.47 12.65 -1.23
CA PHE A 219 8.11 13.77 -0.55
C PHE A 219 7.75 15.03 -1.33
N THR A 220 7.12 15.99 -0.66
CA THR A 220 6.69 17.21 -1.34
C THR A 220 7.87 18.11 -1.71
N SER A 221 7.72 18.81 -2.83
CA SER A 221 8.61 19.93 -3.21
C SER A 221 7.99 21.30 -2.92
N ASP A 222 6.84 21.31 -2.23
CA ASP A 222 6.15 22.52 -1.81
C ASP A 222 5.70 22.37 -0.36
N SER A 223 6.49 22.92 0.57
CA SER A 223 6.28 22.75 2.00
C SER A 223 6.13 24.09 2.71
N PRO A 224 4.99 24.35 3.36
CA PRO A 224 4.82 25.54 4.20
C PRO A 224 5.87 25.64 5.32
N ALA A 225 6.28 24.52 5.89
CA ALA A 225 7.30 24.48 6.94
C ALA A 225 8.68 24.95 6.46
N HIS A 226 8.95 24.83 5.16
CA HIS A 226 10.21 25.18 4.52
C HIS A 226 10.11 26.39 3.58
N GLY A 227 9.09 27.25 3.76
CA GLY A 227 8.92 28.50 3.01
C GLY A 227 8.31 28.35 1.61
N GLY A 228 7.63 27.26 1.34
CA GLY A 228 6.98 26.96 0.06
C GLY A 228 7.84 26.06 -0.82
N GLN A 229 8.16 26.47 -2.04
CA GLN A 229 8.92 25.64 -2.97
C GLN A 229 10.29 25.21 -2.42
N CYS A 230 10.54 23.91 -2.31
CA CYS A 230 11.72 23.30 -1.69
C CYS A 230 12.25 22.11 -2.52
N LEU A 231 12.55 22.35 -3.81
CA LEU A 231 12.94 21.32 -4.78
C LEU A 231 14.19 20.52 -4.37
N ASP A 232 15.22 21.22 -3.87
CA ASP A 232 16.49 20.57 -3.46
C ASP A 232 16.29 19.73 -2.18
N LEU A 233 15.43 20.20 -1.27
CA LEU A 233 15.07 19.45 -0.07
C LEU A 233 14.32 18.18 -0.43
N GLN A 234 13.37 18.24 -1.37
CA GLN A 234 12.70 17.04 -1.91
C GLN A 234 13.74 16.03 -2.42
N ALA A 235 14.70 16.50 -3.23
CA ALA A 235 15.74 15.63 -3.78
C ALA A 235 16.60 14.98 -2.69
N GLN A 236 16.97 15.75 -1.67
CA GLN A 236 17.72 15.24 -0.51
C GLN A 236 16.92 14.18 0.24
N CYS A 237 15.66 14.45 0.58
CA CYS A 237 14.80 13.50 1.31
C CYS A 237 14.57 12.22 0.52
N ILE A 238 14.35 12.28 -0.79
CA ILE A 238 14.23 11.08 -1.65
C ILE A 238 15.52 10.25 -1.62
N LYS A 239 16.68 10.89 -1.70
CA LYS A 239 17.96 10.19 -1.62
C LYS A 239 18.15 9.49 -0.28
N GLU A 240 17.91 10.18 0.83
CA GLU A 240 18.00 9.60 2.18
C GLU A 240 17.02 8.44 2.37
N ALA A 241 15.79 8.62 1.90
CA ALA A 241 14.75 7.59 1.92
C ALA A 241 15.18 6.33 1.13
N TYR A 242 15.69 6.51 -0.08
CA TYR A 242 16.18 5.39 -0.90
C TYR A 242 17.36 4.69 -0.24
N GLU A 243 18.34 5.43 0.30
CA GLU A 243 19.50 4.84 0.99
C GLU A 243 19.07 4.04 2.23
N THR A 244 18.10 4.54 3.00
CA THR A 244 17.53 3.81 4.14
C THR A 244 16.86 2.51 3.68
N ALA A 245 16.02 2.57 2.65
CA ALA A 245 15.38 1.38 2.09
C ALA A 245 16.41 0.37 1.56
N ARG A 246 17.39 0.84 0.79
CA ARG A 246 18.46 0.00 0.18
C ARG A 246 19.33 -0.70 1.20
N THR A 247 19.56 -0.10 2.35
CA THR A 247 20.40 -0.70 3.41
C THR A 247 19.63 -1.68 4.30
N ASN A 248 18.30 -1.70 4.23
CA ASN A 248 17.49 -2.68 4.96
C ASN A 248 17.38 -3.98 4.12
N PRO A 249 17.95 -5.12 4.60
CA PRO A 249 18.05 -6.35 3.80
C PRO A 249 16.71 -7.04 3.51
N TYR A 250 15.63 -6.57 4.12
CA TYR A 250 14.28 -7.14 3.96
C TYR A 250 13.40 -6.32 3.00
N VAL A 251 13.85 -5.13 2.59
CA VAL A 251 13.13 -4.30 1.60
C VAL A 251 13.55 -4.72 0.20
N GLU A 252 12.60 -5.17 -0.59
CA GLU A 252 12.84 -5.69 -1.95
C GLU A 252 12.60 -4.64 -3.05
N ALA A 253 11.76 -3.64 -2.76
CA ALA A 253 11.47 -2.56 -3.70
C ALA A 253 11.09 -1.27 -2.99
N PHE A 254 11.45 -0.15 -3.62
CA PHE A 254 11.07 1.20 -3.22
C PHE A 254 10.39 1.87 -4.42
N LEU A 255 9.09 2.10 -4.33
CA LEU A 255 8.28 2.69 -5.40
C LEU A 255 7.82 4.09 -4.97
N LEU A 256 8.31 5.10 -5.66
CA LEU A 256 7.97 6.48 -5.35
C LEU A 256 6.59 6.87 -5.92
N ASN A 257 5.75 7.48 -5.12
CA ASN A 257 4.56 8.18 -5.53
C ASN A 257 4.88 9.68 -5.59
N ARG A 258 5.13 10.26 -6.76
CA ARG A 258 4.80 9.76 -8.10
C ARG A 258 5.77 10.30 -9.17
N MET A 259 5.59 9.87 -10.41
CA MET A 259 6.43 10.35 -11.51
C MET A 259 6.18 11.82 -11.84
N LYS A 260 4.92 12.28 -11.89
CA LYS A 260 4.54 13.64 -12.28
C LYS A 260 3.56 14.24 -11.27
N ASP A 261 3.72 15.53 -10.96
CA ASP A 261 2.75 16.28 -10.15
C ASP A 261 1.36 16.27 -10.78
N GLU A 262 0.36 16.22 -9.95
CA GLU A 262 -1.04 16.33 -10.33
C GLU A 262 -1.60 17.68 -9.92
N GLN A 263 -2.14 18.43 -10.90
CA GLN A 263 -2.62 19.80 -10.71
C GLN A 263 -3.64 19.91 -9.57
N GLY A 264 -4.52 18.92 -9.41
CA GLY A 264 -5.55 18.90 -8.37
C GLY A 264 -5.02 18.75 -6.94
N LEU A 265 -3.78 18.30 -6.77
CA LEU A 265 -3.16 18.05 -5.47
C LEU A 265 -2.23 19.18 -5.01
N LEU A 266 -1.87 20.10 -5.90
CA LEU A 266 -0.95 21.22 -5.56
C LEU A 266 -1.52 22.15 -4.50
N GLY A 267 -2.85 22.35 -4.46
CA GLY A 267 -3.51 23.17 -3.45
C GLY A 267 -3.41 22.60 -2.02
N ALA A 268 -3.09 21.31 -1.87
CA ALA A 268 -2.82 20.66 -0.60
C ALA A 268 -1.31 20.44 -0.36
N HIS A 269 -0.44 21.12 -1.09
CA HIS A 269 1.02 20.97 -1.03
C HIS A 269 1.55 19.56 -1.36
N TYR A 270 0.79 18.74 -2.12
CA TYR A 270 1.19 17.38 -2.49
C TYR A 270 1.92 17.36 -3.85
N ALA A 271 3.04 18.11 -3.91
CA ALA A 271 3.90 18.22 -5.09
C ALA A 271 4.97 17.11 -5.09
N PHE A 272 4.54 15.84 -5.09
CA PHE A 272 5.40 14.65 -4.92
C PHE A 272 6.14 14.21 -6.19
N GLY A 273 5.73 14.72 -7.37
CA GLY A 273 6.29 14.31 -8.65
C GLY A 273 7.78 14.59 -8.78
N LEU A 274 8.46 13.75 -9.53
CA LEU A 274 9.82 14.00 -10.05
C LEU A 274 9.79 14.99 -11.22
N ILE A 275 8.61 15.13 -11.84
CA ILE A 275 8.31 16.04 -12.95
C ILE A 275 7.17 16.96 -12.48
N ASP A 276 7.26 18.25 -12.76
CA ASP A 276 6.22 19.22 -12.44
C ASP A 276 4.98 19.08 -13.36
N VAL A 277 3.92 19.83 -13.07
CA VAL A 277 2.69 19.81 -13.88
C VAL A 277 2.90 20.24 -15.32
N ASN A 278 3.92 21.05 -15.60
CA ASN A 278 4.26 21.55 -16.94
C ASN A 278 5.15 20.59 -17.72
N GLY A 279 5.64 19.51 -17.10
CA GLY A 279 6.53 18.54 -17.71
C GLY A 279 8.02 18.81 -17.52
N ASN A 280 8.41 19.76 -16.65
CA ASN A 280 9.80 20.04 -16.33
C ASN A 280 10.28 19.03 -15.28
N LYS A 281 11.48 18.49 -15.47
CA LYS A 281 12.14 17.66 -14.48
C LYS A 281 12.55 18.49 -13.26
N LYS A 282 12.27 18.00 -12.07
CA LYS A 282 12.80 18.56 -10.82
C LYS A 282 14.19 18.00 -10.52
N PRO A 283 14.98 18.59 -9.61
CA PRO A 283 16.29 18.03 -9.18
C PRO A 283 16.16 16.58 -8.69
N SER A 284 15.04 16.24 -8.06
CA SER A 284 14.74 14.88 -7.59
C SER A 284 14.68 13.82 -8.70
N PHE A 285 14.44 14.21 -9.95
CA PHE A 285 14.44 13.29 -11.11
C PHE A 285 15.83 12.70 -11.38
N GLU A 286 16.89 13.43 -11.15
CA GLU A 286 18.26 12.99 -11.38
C GLU A 286 18.83 12.18 -10.19
N VAL A 287 18.16 12.27 -9.03
CA VAL A 287 18.55 11.58 -7.80
C VAL A 287 17.90 10.20 -7.70
N TYR A 288 16.66 10.08 -8.14
CA TYR A 288 15.89 8.84 -8.15
C TYR A 288 16.26 7.96 -9.33
#